data_9b12899edf7536c43b7ed164406d3c29
#
_entry.id   9b12899edf7536c43b7ed164406d3c29
#
_cell.length_a   1.000
_cell.length_b   1.000
_cell.length_c   1.000
_cell.angle_alpha   90.00
_cell.angle_beta   90.00
_cell.angle_gamma   90.00
#
_symmetry.space_group_name_H-M   'P 1'
#
loop_
_entity.id
_entity.type
_entity.pdbx_description
1 polymer ?
#
loop_
_entity_poly.entity_id
_entity_poly.type
_entity_poly.pdbx_seq_one_letter_code
_entity_poly.pdbx_strand_id
1 'polypeptide(L)'
;MSWLILLPLVFSASFVLTMVGLGGGLIFSPLFILLQFPVHTAVSASLFLNGVAALSAAITYFRKKMVDVKIGLPLIISSSLFAPLGAYTTSKVNLRLFTAILAAVILLAAARMIFSQKAESDTKEISTVHRIIGGGIIGMVIGFAAGLLGIGGGVFIVPLLIYVLKVPTRTAAATSIFIVVFSSFSGFMAHISIARPDWGFILLAALFSFAGGQLGSRVMAEKLKGRTIRRIFGAVLLVFALKLIQKVFL
;
A
#
# COMPACT_ATOMS: atom_id res chain seq x y z
N MET A 1 11.35 13.72 -21.06
CA MET A 1 12.20 13.57 -19.85
C MET A 1 12.95 12.26 -19.99
N SER A 2 14.27 12.27 -19.85
CA SER A 2 15.07 11.08 -20.15
C SER A 2 14.77 9.95 -19.16
N TRP A 3 14.67 8.71 -19.63
CA TRP A 3 14.54 7.48 -18.84
C TRP A 3 15.60 7.41 -17.71
N LEU A 4 16.75 8.07 -17.92
CA LEU A 4 17.84 8.19 -16.95
C LEU A 4 17.42 8.80 -15.60
N ILE A 5 16.40 9.67 -15.54
CA ILE A 5 15.92 10.27 -14.29
C ILE A 5 14.77 9.43 -13.71
N LEU A 6 13.90 8.88 -14.58
CA LEU A 6 12.75 8.10 -14.14
C LEU A 6 13.11 6.78 -13.48
N LEU A 7 14.09 6.06 -14.01
CA LEU A 7 14.50 4.76 -13.49
C LEU A 7 15.06 4.82 -12.07
N PRO A 8 15.97 5.75 -11.70
CA PRO A 8 16.38 5.94 -10.31
C PRO A 8 15.23 6.36 -9.38
N LEU A 9 14.28 7.16 -9.86
CA LEU A 9 13.10 7.52 -9.08
C LEU A 9 12.21 6.30 -8.80
N VAL A 10 11.97 5.45 -9.80
CA VAL A 10 11.24 4.19 -9.64
C VAL A 10 11.94 3.28 -8.63
N PHE A 11 13.26 3.13 -8.75
CA PHE A 11 14.05 2.36 -7.79
C PHE A 11 13.92 2.92 -6.37
N SER A 12 14.14 4.21 -6.18
CA SER A 12 14.11 4.87 -4.87
C SER A 12 12.73 4.80 -4.22
N ALA A 13 11.68 5.03 -5.01
CA ALA A 13 10.29 4.90 -4.53
C ALA A 13 9.98 3.45 -4.13
N SER A 14 10.34 2.45 -4.96
CA SER A 14 10.17 1.04 -4.62
C SER A 14 10.94 0.66 -3.36
N PHE A 15 12.18 1.13 -3.23
CA PHE A 15 13.03 0.88 -2.07
C PHE A 15 12.39 1.40 -0.78
N VAL A 16 12.01 2.68 -0.74
CA VAL A 16 11.44 3.31 0.48
C VAL A 16 10.08 2.72 0.81
N LEU A 17 9.19 2.58 -0.18
CA LEU A 17 7.81 2.17 0.09
C LEU A 17 7.67 0.69 0.43
N THR A 18 8.51 -0.19 -0.13
CA THR A 18 8.53 -1.59 0.28
C THR A 18 9.10 -1.80 1.69
N MET A 19 10.05 -0.95 2.11
CA MET A 19 10.54 -0.96 3.50
C MET A 19 9.45 -0.72 4.53
N VAL A 20 8.45 0.10 4.18
CA VAL A 20 7.38 0.46 5.11
C VAL A 20 6.10 -0.35 4.90
N GLY A 21 6.02 -1.18 3.88
CA GLY A 21 4.85 -2.04 3.67
C GLY A 21 3.76 -1.43 2.78
N LEU A 22 4.07 -0.38 2.01
CA LEU A 22 3.11 0.31 1.14
C LEU A 22 3.14 -0.18 -0.31
N GLY A 23 4.28 -0.73 -0.78
CA GLY A 23 4.53 -0.89 -2.20
C GLY A 23 4.73 0.45 -2.93
N GLY A 24 5.03 0.44 -4.22
CA GLY A 24 5.36 1.64 -5.00
C GLY A 24 4.17 2.46 -5.50
N GLY A 25 2.96 1.88 -5.53
CA GLY A 25 1.81 2.42 -6.25
C GLY A 25 1.35 3.81 -5.83
N LEU A 26 1.55 4.17 -4.57
CA LEU A 26 1.16 5.48 -4.03
C LEU A 26 1.90 6.64 -4.71
N ILE A 27 3.14 6.43 -5.14
CA ILE A 27 3.98 7.47 -5.76
C ILE A 27 3.97 7.36 -7.29
N PHE A 28 3.95 6.14 -7.84
CA PHE A 28 4.09 5.96 -9.28
C PHE A 28 2.94 6.58 -10.08
N SER A 29 1.68 6.39 -9.64
CA SER A 29 0.53 6.92 -10.36
C SER A 29 0.55 8.46 -10.45
N PRO A 30 0.68 9.21 -9.34
CA PRO A 30 0.84 10.65 -9.40
C PRO A 30 2.06 11.10 -10.20
N LEU A 31 3.20 10.39 -10.07
CA LEU A 31 4.42 10.71 -10.79
C LEU A 31 4.21 10.63 -12.31
N PHE A 32 3.62 9.53 -12.80
CA PHE A 32 3.38 9.36 -14.24
C PHE A 32 2.34 10.34 -14.78
N ILE A 33 1.31 10.70 -13.99
CA ILE A 33 0.34 11.73 -14.36
C ILE A 33 1.02 13.10 -14.47
N LEU A 34 1.89 13.46 -13.53
CA LEU A 34 2.68 14.71 -13.60
C LEU A 34 3.61 14.73 -14.82
N LEU A 35 4.04 13.58 -15.30
CA LEU A 35 4.84 13.41 -16.51
C LEU A 35 3.99 13.36 -17.78
N GLN A 36 2.70 13.73 -17.68
CA GLN A 36 1.79 13.80 -18.81
C GLN A 36 1.47 12.44 -19.49
N PHE A 37 1.68 11.32 -18.80
CA PHE A 37 1.16 10.04 -19.29
C PHE A 37 -0.38 10.05 -19.23
N PRO A 38 -1.06 9.46 -20.23
CA PRO A 38 -2.51 9.28 -20.15
C PRO A 38 -2.90 8.57 -18.86
N VAL A 39 -3.95 9.01 -18.19
CA VAL A 39 -4.33 8.55 -16.84
C VAL A 39 -4.43 7.02 -16.75
N HIS A 40 -5.08 6.38 -17.72
CA HIS A 40 -5.21 4.92 -17.76
C HIS A 40 -3.86 4.21 -17.89
N THR A 41 -2.95 4.76 -18.70
CA THR A 41 -1.59 4.22 -18.87
C THR A 41 -0.77 4.43 -17.59
N ALA A 42 -0.86 5.61 -16.97
CA ALA A 42 -0.18 5.92 -15.72
C ALA A 42 -0.62 4.99 -14.58
N VAL A 43 -1.93 4.75 -14.45
CA VAL A 43 -2.49 3.85 -13.42
C VAL A 43 -2.08 2.40 -13.69
N SER A 44 -2.21 1.92 -14.93
CA SER A 44 -1.83 0.56 -15.30
C SER A 44 -0.34 0.30 -15.07
N ALA A 45 0.54 1.20 -15.55
CA ALA A 45 1.98 1.10 -15.34
C ALA A 45 2.34 1.13 -13.85
N SER A 46 1.71 2.03 -13.09
CA SER A 46 1.89 2.13 -11.63
C SER A 46 1.53 0.83 -10.92
N LEU A 47 0.39 0.23 -11.23
CA LEU A 47 -0.05 -1.03 -10.65
C LEU A 47 0.89 -2.17 -10.98
N PHE A 48 1.35 -2.27 -12.23
CA PHE A 48 2.31 -3.28 -12.63
C PHE A 48 3.63 -3.16 -11.86
N LEU A 49 4.24 -1.96 -11.87
CA LEU A 49 5.50 -1.71 -11.16
C LEU A 49 5.36 -1.92 -9.64
N ASN A 50 4.22 -1.53 -9.07
CA ASN A 50 3.90 -1.78 -7.67
C ASN A 50 3.80 -3.28 -7.36
N GLY A 51 3.13 -4.04 -8.22
CA GLY A 51 3.03 -5.50 -8.11
C GLY A 51 4.40 -6.17 -8.17
N VAL A 52 5.27 -5.73 -9.08
CA VAL A 52 6.64 -6.24 -9.22
C VAL A 52 7.50 -5.91 -7.99
N ALA A 53 7.46 -4.67 -7.49
CA ALA A 53 8.16 -4.29 -6.26
C ALA A 53 7.68 -5.09 -5.05
N ALA A 54 6.36 -5.20 -4.91
CA ALA A 54 5.73 -5.94 -3.82
C ALA A 54 6.05 -7.44 -3.89
N LEU A 55 6.01 -8.05 -5.09
CA LEU A 55 6.38 -9.45 -5.29
C LEU A 55 7.82 -9.71 -4.88
N SER A 56 8.75 -8.85 -5.33
CA SER A 56 10.15 -8.92 -4.96
C SER A 56 10.35 -8.85 -3.44
N ALA A 57 9.68 -7.90 -2.78
CA ALA A 57 9.74 -7.74 -1.33
C ALA A 57 9.07 -8.91 -0.59
N ALA A 58 7.93 -9.40 -1.08
CA ALA A 58 7.20 -10.53 -0.51
C ALA A 58 8.08 -11.79 -0.45
N ILE A 59 8.89 -12.07 -1.47
CA ILE A 59 9.84 -13.20 -1.48
C ILE A 59 10.76 -13.12 -0.26
N THR A 60 11.32 -11.94 0.03
CA THR A 60 12.19 -11.73 1.21
C THR A 60 11.42 -11.94 2.51
N TYR A 61 10.22 -11.36 2.63
CA TYR A 61 9.43 -11.44 3.86
C TYR A 61 8.89 -12.84 4.13
N PHE A 62 8.53 -13.60 3.10
CA PHE A 62 8.18 -15.02 3.25
C PHE A 62 9.36 -15.86 3.70
N ARG A 63 10.53 -15.69 3.07
CA ARG A 63 11.76 -16.41 3.47
C ARG A 63 12.16 -16.12 4.92
N LYS A 64 11.93 -14.89 5.39
CA LYS A 64 12.19 -14.48 6.77
C LYS A 64 11.03 -14.79 7.73
N LYS A 65 9.97 -15.49 7.28
CA LYS A 65 8.77 -15.86 8.07
C LYS A 65 8.09 -14.67 8.76
N MET A 66 8.10 -13.51 8.10
CA MET A 66 7.54 -12.26 8.66
C MET A 66 6.08 -12.05 8.29
N VAL A 67 5.55 -12.77 7.30
CA VAL A 67 4.18 -12.62 6.79
C VAL A 67 3.21 -13.43 7.65
N ASP A 68 2.16 -12.81 8.13
CA ASP A 68 1.03 -13.50 8.79
C ASP A 68 -0.06 -13.82 7.77
N VAL A 69 0.01 -15.04 7.22
CA VAL A 69 -0.94 -15.52 6.20
C VAL A 69 -2.35 -15.67 6.77
N LYS A 70 -2.49 -15.97 8.08
CA LYS A 70 -3.79 -16.13 8.74
C LYS A 70 -4.58 -14.81 8.80
N ILE A 71 -3.90 -13.68 8.77
CA ILE A 71 -4.49 -12.35 8.64
C ILE A 71 -4.59 -11.95 7.16
N GLY A 72 -3.53 -12.19 6.40
CA GLY A 72 -3.42 -11.72 5.02
C GLY A 72 -4.45 -12.33 4.09
N LEU A 73 -4.69 -13.65 4.17
CA LEU A 73 -5.60 -14.35 3.27
C LEU A 73 -7.06 -13.92 3.45
N PRO A 74 -7.63 -13.91 4.68
CA PRO A 74 -8.99 -13.38 4.89
C PRO A 74 -9.14 -11.94 4.43
N LEU A 75 -8.11 -11.11 4.65
CA LEU A 75 -8.12 -9.70 4.25
C LEU A 75 -8.14 -9.56 2.72
N ILE A 76 -7.35 -10.34 1.98
CA ILE A 76 -7.36 -10.34 0.51
C ILE A 76 -8.75 -10.72 0.00
N ILE A 77 -9.32 -11.81 0.49
CA ILE A 77 -10.62 -12.31 0.04
C ILE A 77 -11.71 -11.26 0.31
N SER A 78 -11.81 -10.78 1.55
CA SER A 78 -12.85 -9.83 1.92
C SER A 78 -12.68 -8.48 1.21
N SER A 79 -11.46 -7.96 1.08
CA SER A 79 -11.23 -6.70 0.36
C SER A 79 -11.57 -6.82 -1.13
N SER A 80 -11.27 -7.93 -1.75
CA SER A 80 -11.62 -8.19 -3.16
C SER A 80 -13.13 -8.27 -3.38
N LEU A 81 -13.89 -8.83 -2.42
CA LEU A 81 -15.34 -8.91 -2.49
C LEU A 81 -16.02 -7.55 -2.26
N PHE A 82 -15.47 -6.72 -1.37
CA PHE A 82 -16.08 -5.43 -1.00
C PHE A 82 -15.61 -4.24 -1.85
N ALA A 83 -14.51 -4.34 -2.58
CA ALA A 83 -14.03 -3.29 -3.46
C ALA A 83 -15.03 -2.94 -4.60
N PRO A 84 -15.67 -3.89 -5.28
CA PRO A 84 -16.71 -3.59 -6.27
C PRO A 84 -17.92 -2.87 -5.66
N LEU A 85 -18.31 -3.21 -4.43
CA LEU A 85 -19.40 -2.53 -3.71
C LEU A 85 -19.06 -1.07 -3.43
N GLY A 86 -17.80 -0.80 -3.01
CA GLY A 86 -17.31 0.55 -2.84
C GLY A 86 -17.33 1.34 -4.16
N ALA A 87 -16.85 0.75 -5.23
CA ALA A 87 -16.86 1.38 -6.56
C ALA A 87 -18.29 1.69 -7.05
N TYR A 88 -19.22 0.77 -6.87
CA TYR A 88 -20.64 0.97 -7.24
C TYR A 88 -21.31 2.10 -6.45
N THR A 89 -20.95 2.30 -5.18
CA THR A 89 -21.53 3.33 -4.33
C THR A 89 -20.90 4.72 -4.53
N THR A 90 -19.84 4.85 -5.32
CA THR A 90 -19.13 6.12 -5.54
C THR A 90 -20.04 7.24 -6.05
N SER A 91 -21.00 6.92 -6.93
CA SER A 91 -21.97 7.90 -7.45
C SER A 91 -23.06 8.31 -6.46
N LYS A 92 -23.24 7.55 -5.38
CA LYS A 92 -24.32 7.74 -4.38
C LYS A 92 -23.82 8.39 -3.09
N VAL A 93 -22.50 8.50 -2.91
CA VAL A 93 -21.88 9.03 -1.69
C VAL A 93 -21.28 10.40 -1.97
N ASN A 94 -21.40 11.30 -1.00
CA ASN A 94 -20.68 12.57 -1.05
C ASN A 94 -19.16 12.30 -0.91
N LEU A 95 -18.50 12.18 -2.07
CA LEU A 95 -17.08 11.82 -2.15
C LEU A 95 -16.19 12.82 -1.41
N ARG A 96 -16.58 14.10 -1.38
CA ARG A 96 -15.84 15.15 -0.67
C ARG A 96 -15.86 14.91 0.84
N LEU A 97 -17.04 14.63 1.41
CA LEU A 97 -17.19 14.33 2.84
C LEU A 97 -16.45 13.03 3.21
N PHE A 98 -16.59 11.99 2.39
CA PHE A 98 -15.91 10.72 2.61
C PHE A 98 -14.39 10.88 2.56
N THR A 99 -13.86 11.63 1.58
CA THR A 99 -12.42 11.91 1.48
C THR A 99 -11.90 12.73 2.66
N ALA A 100 -12.69 13.68 3.17
CA ALA A 100 -12.33 14.47 4.34
C ALA A 100 -12.25 13.61 5.61
N ILE A 101 -13.25 12.74 5.84
CA ILE A 101 -13.23 11.79 6.97
C ILE A 101 -12.00 10.88 6.88
N LEU A 102 -11.72 10.37 5.69
CA LEU A 102 -10.60 9.48 5.45
C LEU A 102 -9.26 10.19 5.67
N ALA A 103 -9.12 11.42 5.18
CA ALA A 103 -7.93 12.24 5.41
C ALA A 103 -7.71 12.47 6.92
N ALA A 104 -8.78 12.73 7.69
CA ALA A 104 -8.70 12.88 9.14
C ALA A 104 -8.24 11.57 9.82
N VAL A 105 -8.79 10.43 9.43
CA VAL A 105 -8.38 9.11 9.95
C VAL A 105 -6.92 8.82 9.64
N ILE A 106 -6.47 9.09 8.42
CA ILE A 106 -5.06 8.88 8.02
C ILE A 106 -4.15 9.83 8.79
N LEU A 107 -4.56 11.09 8.99
CA LEU A 107 -3.78 12.08 9.74
C LEU A 107 -3.61 11.65 11.21
N LEU A 108 -4.69 11.18 11.84
CA LEU A 108 -4.63 10.62 13.20
C LEU A 108 -3.74 9.38 13.27
N ALA A 109 -3.84 8.48 12.28
CA ALA A 109 -2.98 7.31 12.18
C ALA A 109 -1.50 7.71 12.01
N ALA A 110 -1.20 8.69 11.15
CA ALA A 110 0.13 9.23 10.93
C ALA A 110 0.71 9.82 12.22
N ALA A 111 -0.05 10.71 12.88
CA ALA A 111 0.36 11.31 14.14
C ALA A 111 0.65 10.24 15.21
N ARG A 112 -0.26 9.26 15.35
CA ARG A 112 -0.06 8.15 16.29
C ARG A 112 1.16 7.29 15.96
N MET A 113 1.45 7.06 14.68
CA MET A 113 2.63 6.31 14.24
C MET A 113 3.94 7.04 14.51
N ILE A 114 3.96 8.37 14.41
CA ILE A 114 5.15 9.19 14.64
C ILE A 114 5.40 9.33 16.14
N PHE A 115 4.37 9.67 16.91
CA PHE A 115 4.52 10.09 18.30
C PHE A 115 4.36 8.97 19.34
N SER A 116 3.65 7.87 19.03
CA SER A 116 3.43 6.81 20.01
C SER A 116 4.68 5.96 20.22
N GLN A 117 5.09 5.84 21.50
CA GLN A 117 6.22 5.01 21.91
C GLN A 117 5.83 3.56 22.27
N LYS A 118 4.53 3.30 22.52
CA LYS A 118 4.03 2.07 23.19
C LYS A 118 3.74 0.85 22.29
N ALA A 119 3.98 0.84 20.99
CA ALA A 119 3.42 -0.18 20.12
C ALA A 119 4.16 -1.53 20.04
N GLU A 120 5.25 -1.73 20.75
CA GLU A 120 6.02 -2.99 20.67
C GLU A 120 5.97 -3.86 21.94
N SER A 121 5.44 -3.35 23.05
CA SER A 121 5.47 -4.06 24.34
C SER A 121 4.22 -4.89 24.68
N ASP A 122 3.10 -4.71 23.96
CA ASP A 122 1.84 -5.40 24.23
C ASP A 122 1.44 -6.37 23.09
N THR A 123 2.35 -7.23 22.66
CA THR A 123 2.00 -8.37 21.81
C THR A 123 1.32 -9.44 22.66
N LYS A 124 0.05 -9.26 23.00
CA LYS A 124 -0.78 -10.37 23.45
C LYS A 124 -0.86 -11.39 22.31
N GLU A 125 -0.69 -12.65 22.63
CA GLU A 125 -0.93 -13.73 21.67
C GLU A 125 -2.39 -13.64 21.21
N ILE A 126 -2.59 -13.15 19.99
CA ILE A 126 -3.92 -13.04 19.40
C ILE A 126 -4.29 -14.45 18.91
N SER A 127 -5.44 -14.96 19.35
CA SER A 127 -5.92 -16.26 18.90
C SER A 127 -6.09 -16.29 17.38
N THR A 128 -5.94 -17.46 16.77
CA THR A 128 -6.09 -17.66 15.32
C THR A 128 -7.46 -17.19 14.84
N VAL A 129 -8.51 -17.38 15.62
CA VAL A 129 -9.87 -16.94 15.30
C VAL A 129 -9.94 -15.41 15.20
N HIS A 130 -9.36 -14.68 16.14
CA HIS A 130 -9.31 -13.22 16.09
C HIS A 130 -8.49 -12.70 14.90
N ARG A 131 -7.45 -13.40 14.47
CA ARG A 131 -6.67 -13.05 13.27
C ARG A 131 -7.51 -13.19 12.01
N ILE A 132 -8.25 -14.29 11.87
CA ILE A 132 -9.09 -14.56 10.70
C ILE A 132 -10.27 -13.57 10.64
N ILE A 133 -11.03 -13.45 11.73
CA ILE A 133 -12.19 -12.56 11.78
C ILE A 133 -11.75 -11.10 11.63
N GLY A 134 -10.72 -10.69 12.38
CA GLY A 134 -10.19 -9.32 12.31
C GLY A 134 -9.63 -8.98 10.93
N GLY A 135 -8.89 -9.90 10.29
CA GLY A 135 -8.43 -9.76 8.91
C GLY A 135 -9.59 -9.61 7.93
N GLY A 136 -10.65 -10.40 8.10
CA GLY A 136 -11.87 -10.31 7.30
C GLY A 136 -12.57 -8.97 7.45
N ILE A 137 -12.82 -8.50 8.67
CA ILE A 137 -13.48 -7.20 8.95
C ILE A 137 -12.63 -6.04 8.40
N ILE A 138 -11.34 -6.05 8.67
CA ILE A 138 -10.42 -5.01 8.16
C ILE A 138 -10.43 -5.03 6.63
N GLY A 139 -10.42 -6.20 6.00
CA GLY A 139 -10.49 -6.33 4.57
C GLY A 139 -11.78 -5.79 3.96
N MET A 140 -12.94 -6.00 4.60
CA MET A 140 -14.22 -5.41 4.18
C MET A 140 -14.14 -3.87 4.17
N VAL A 141 -13.68 -3.28 5.27
CA VAL A 141 -13.56 -1.81 5.41
C VAL A 141 -12.57 -1.24 4.39
N ILE A 142 -11.39 -1.87 4.26
CA ILE A 142 -10.36 -1.42 3.32
C ILE A 142 -10.83 -1.60 1.88
N GLY A 143 -11.41 -2.75 1.55
CA GLY A 143 -11.91 -3.03 0.20
C GLY A 143 -12.96 -2.00 -0.21
N PHE A 144 -13.94 -1.76 0.64
CA PHE A 144 -14.98 -0.75 0.38
C PHE A 144 -14.38 0.66 0.20
N ALA A 145 -13.51 1.10 1.12
CA ALA A 145 -12.85 2.40 1.03
C ALA A 145 -11.94 2.52 -0.21
N ALA A 146 -11.19 1.46 -0.54
CA ALA A 146 -10.33 1.42 -1.71
C ALA A 146 -11.12 1.46 -3.02
N GLY A 147 -12.26 0.75 -3.08
CA GLY A 147 -13.17 0.79 -4.22
C GLY A 147 -13.81 2.16 -4.40
N LEU A 148 -14.26 2.79 -3.33
CA LEU A 148 -14.83 4.14 -3.33
C LEU A 148 -13.86 5.21 -3.86
N LEU A 149 -12.60 5.14 -3.48
CA LEU A 149 -11.58 6.16 -3.77
C LEU A 149 -10.69 5.83 -4.97
N GLY A 150 -10.63 4.56 -5.40
CA GLY A 150 -9.71 4.11 -6.44
C GLY A 150 -8.21 4.21 -6.06
N ILE A 151 -7.87 4.24 -4.75
CA ILE A 151 -6.50 4.50 -4.27
C ILE A 151 -5.69 3.20 -4.03
N GLY A 152 -6.35 2.02 -4.07
CA GLY A 152 -5.69 0.76 -3.67
C GLY A 152 -5.41 0.71 -2.17
N GLY A 153 -5.91 -0.29 -1.45
CA GLY A 153 -6.01 -0.33 0.01
C GLY A 153 -4.73 -0.33 0.85
N GLY A 154 -3.53 -0.37 0.23
CA GLY A 154 -2.24 -0.55 0.94
C GLY A 154 -1.97 0.47 2.06
N VAL A 155 -2.42 1.70 1.89
CA VAL A 155 -2.20 2.80 2.85
C VAL A 155 -2.87 2.54 4.20
N PHE A 156 -3.99 1.83 4.21
CA PHE A 156 -4.80 1.58 5.42
C PHE A 156 -4.43 0.29 6.14
N ILE A 157 -3.85 -0.68 5.41
CA ILE A 157 -3.58 -2.03 5.93
C ILE A 157 -2.66 -1.97 7.15
N VAL A 158 -1.51 -1.32 7.03
CA VAL A 158 -0.49 -1.32 8.10
C VAL A 158 -0.99 -0.67 9.39
N PRO A 159 -1.60 0.55 9.39
CA PRO A 159 -2.14 1.12 10.61
C PRO A 159 -3.21 0.26 11.27
N LEU A 160 -4.13 -0.31 10.48
CA LEU A 160 -5.20 -1.14 11.02
C LEU A 160 -4.65 -2.44 11.63
N LEU A 161 -3.68 -3.09 11.00
CA LEU A 161 -3.02 -4.26 11.57
C LEU A 161 -2.31 -3.94 12.89
N ILE A 162 -1.64 -2.79 12.97
CA ILE A 162 -0.91 -2.39 14.19
C ILE A 162 -1.87 -2.00 15.32
N TYR A 163 -2.87 -1.15 15.03
CA TYR A 163 -3.67 -0.54 16.09
C TYR A 163 -4.92 -1.32 16.45
N VAL A 164 -5.54 -2.03 15.49
CA VAL A 164 -6.74 -2.84 15.72
C VAL A 164 -6.35 -4.27 16.12
N LEU A 165 -5.50 -4.93 15.33
CA LEU A 165 -5.12 -6.31 15.58
C LEU A 165 -3.85 -6.44 16.44
N LYS A 166 -3.25 -5.34 16.89
CA LYS A 166 -2.04 -5.37 17.74
C LYS A 166 -0.87 -6.18 17.15
N VAL A 167 -0.80 -6.26 15.82
CA VAL A 167 0.26 -6.99 15.12
C VAL A 167 1.57 -6.20 15.22
N PRO A 168 2.72 -6.86 15.46
CA PRO A 168 4.02 -6.19 15.45
C PRO A 168 4.25 -5.43 14.14
N THR A 169 4.85 -4.24 14.22
CA THR A 169 5.02 -3.34 13.07
C THR A 169 5.70 -4.02 11.88
N ARG A 170 6.72 -4.83 12.12
CA ARG A 170 7.46 -5.56 11.07
C ARG A 170 6.57 -6.59 10.36
N THR A 171 5.79 -7.34 11.13
CA THR A 171 4.84 -8.34 10.61
C THR A 171 3.69 -7.64 9.86
N ALA A 172 3.17 -6.52 10.38
CA ALA A 172 2.14 -5.74 9.71
C ALA A 172 2.61 -5.21 8.34
N ALA A 173 3.83 -4.66 8.27
CA ALA A 173 4.41 -4.19 7.02
C ALA A 173 4.64 -5.34 6.01
N ALA A 174 5.18 -6.47 6.47
CA ALA A 174 5.41 -7.64 5.62
C ALA A 174 4.08 -8.25 5.10
N THR A 175 3.07 -8.36 5.97
CA THR A 175 1.74 -8.86 5.60
C THR A 175 1.03 -7.90 4.63
N SER A 176 1.18 -6.58 4.82
CA SER A 176 0.66 -5.58 3.89
C SER A 176 1.25 -5.75 2.49
N ILE A 177 2.57 -5.93 2.36
CA ILE A 177 3.21 -6.18 1.06
C ILE A 177 2.66 -7.43 0.38
N PHE A 178 2.44 -8.51 1.13
CA PHE A 178 1.81 -9.72 0.60
C PHE A 178 0.42 -9.42 -0.01
N ILE A 179 -0.40 -8.65 0.69
CA ILE A 179 -1.73 -8.24 0.20
C ILE A 179 -1.60 -7.35 -1.04
N VAL A 180 -0.65 -6.42 -1.03
CA VAL A 180 -0.40 -5.49 -2.14
C VAL A 180 -0.01 -6.22 -3.43
N VAL A 181 0.69 -7.36 -3.38
CA VAL A 181 0.96 -8.18 -4.57
C VAL A 181 -0.34 -8.50 -5.31
N PHE A 182 -1.31 -9.09 -4.60
CA PHE A 182 -2.57 -9.52 -5.22
C PHE A 182 -3.42 -8.34 -5.68
N SER A 183 -3.55 -7.30 -4.86
CA SER A 183 -4.35 -6.13 -5.22
C SER A 183 -3.76 -5.37 -6.41
N SER A 184 -2.45 -5.30 -6.54
CA SER A 184 -1.78 -4.60 -7.64
C SER A 184 -1.91 -5.36 -8.96
N PHE A 185 -1.67 -6.66 -8.97
CA PHE A 185 -1.84 -7.44 -10.19
C PHE A 185 -3.31 -7.55 -10.61
N SER A 186 -4.24 -7.70 -9.66
CA SER A 186 -5.68 -7.66 -9.96
C SER A 186 -6.09 -6.32 -10.57
N GLY A 187 -5.65 -5.22 -9.98
CA GLY A 187 -5.91 -3.88 -10.52
C GLY A 187 -5.27 -3.66 -11.89
N PHE A 188 -4.05 -4.16 -12.10
CA PHE A 188 -3.37 -4.11 -13.40
C PHE A 188 -4.18 -4.85 -14.47
N MET A 189 -4.63 -6.07 -14.18
CA MET A 189 -5.44 -6.86 -15.13
C MET A 189 -6.75 -6.16 -15.52
N ALA A 190 -7.36 -5.42 -14.58
CA ALA A 190 -8.57 -4.65 -14.86
C ALA A 190 -8.32 -3.44 -15.79
N HIS A 191 -7.13 -2.86 -15.77
CA HIS A 191 -6.82 -1.64 -16.51
C HIS A 191 -6.06 -1.89 -17.83
N ILE A 192 -5.43 -3.06 -18.01
CA ILE A 192 -4.56 -3.33 -19.18
C ILE A 192 -5.31 -3.32 -20.51
N SER A 193 -6.59 -3.68 -20.52
CA SER A 193 -7.43 -3.68 -21.71
C SER A 193 -7.67 -2.28 -22.29
N ILE A 194 -7.59 -1.24 -21.48
CA ILE A 194 -7.84 0.16 -21.85
C ILE A 194 -6.52 0.90 -22.03
N ALA A 195 -5.47 0.48 -21.32
CA ALA A 195 -4.17 1.13 -21.34
C ALA A 195 -3.37 0.73 -22.59
N ARG A 196 -2.60 1.67 -23.12
CA ARG A 196 -1.58 1.41 -24.17
C ARG A 196 -0.19 1.67 -23.58
N PRO A 197 0.35 0.75 -22.78
CA PRO A 197 1.63 0.93 -22.15
C PRO A 197 2.78 0.82 -23.14
N ASP A 198 3.79 1.69 -22.96
CA ASP A 198 5.10 1.48 -23.59
C ASP A 198 5.82 0.35 -22.86
N TRP A 199 5.75 -0.84 -23.42
CA TRP A 199 6.34 -2.04 -22.81
C TRP A 199 7.85 -1.97 -22.67
N GLY A 200 8.56 -1.25 -23.55
CA GLY A 200 10.00 -1.07 -23.46
C GLY A 200 10.38 -0.33 -22.16
N PHE A 201 9.74 0.81 -21.91
CA PHE A 201 9.93 1.57 -20.68
C PHE A 201 9.47 0.78 -19.44
N ILE A 202 8.28 0.18 -19.49
CA ILE A 202 7.69 -0.51 -18.33
C ILE A 202 8.52 -1.71 -17.90
N LEU A 203 9.01 -2.53 -18.82
CA LEU A 203 9.83 -3.69 -18.48
C LEU A 203 11.17 -3.27 -17.88
N LEU A 204 11.80 -2.23 -18.43
CA LEU A 204 13.02 -1.68 -17.84
C LEU A 204 12.76 -1.10 -16.45
N ALA A 205 11.70 -0.32 -16.28
CA ALA A 205 11.29 0.24 -14.99
C ALA A 205 10.95 -0.88 -13.98
N ALA A 206 10.40 -2.02 -14.45
CA ALA A 206 10.11 -3.17 -13.61
C ALA A 206 11.38 -3.80 -13.01
N LEU A 207 12.48 -3.85 -13.76
CA LEU A 207 13.78 -4.30 -13.23
C LEU A 207 14.25 -3.41 -12.08
N PHE A 208 14.15 -2.09 -12.25
CA PHE A 208 14.50 -1.12 -11.19
C PHE A 208 13.56 -1.22 -10.01
N SER A 209 12.27 -1.39 -10.27
CA SER A 209 11.25 -1.58 -9.23
C SER A 209 11.48 -2.87 -8.45
N PHE A 210 11.83 -3.97 -9.12
CA PHE A 210 12.20 -5.25 -8.50
C PHE A 210 13.43 -5.10 -7.62
N ALA A 211 14.49 -4.48 -8.15
CA ALA A 211 15.74 -4.27 -7.41
C ALA A 211 15.51 -3.38 -6.17
N GLY A 212 14.76 -2.28 -6.32
CA GLY A 212 14.37 -1.41 -5.21
C GLY A 212 13.57 -2.17 -4.14
N GLY A 213 12.55 -2.94 -4.55
CA GLY A 213 11.75 -3.77 -3.66
C GLY A 213 12.58 -4.82 -2.90
N GLN A 214 13.49 -5.49 -3.60
CA GLN A 214 14.38 -6.50 -3.01
C GLN A 214 15.33 -5.91 -1.98
N LEU A 215 15.95 -4.77 -2.29
CA LEU A 215 16.86 -4.11 -1.37
C LEU A 215 16.12 -3.48 -0.20
N GLY A 216 14.99 -2.81 -0.43
CA GLY A 216 14.16 -2.21 0.61
C GLY A 216 13.66 -3.25 1.61
N SER A 217 13.18 -4.39 1.12
CA SER A 217 12.71 -5.48 1.99
C SER A 217 13.83 -6.11 2.81
N ARG A 218 15.04 -6.27 2.25
CA ARG A 218 16.21 -6.76 3.01
C ARG A 218 16.62 -5.78 4.11
N VAL A 219 16.69 -4.49 3.80
CA VAL A 219 17.01 -3.46 4.80
C VAL A 219 15.98 -3.44 5.92
N MET A 220 14.69 -3.53 5.60
CA MET A 220 13.64 -3.61 6.61
C MET A 220 13.79 -4.88 7.47
N ALA A 221 13.97 -6.02 6.83
CA ALA A 221 14.02 -7.30 7.52
C ALA A 221 15.26 -7.48 8.40
N GLU A 222 16.40 -6.85 8.06
CA GLU A 222 17.68 -7.06 8.75
C GLU A 222 18.10 -5.89 9.64
N LYS A 223 17.85 -4.66 9.20
CA LYS A 223 18.45 -3.46 9.83
C LYS A 223 17.43 -2.59 10.55
N LEU A 224 16.14 -2.59 10.17
CA LEU A 224 15.18 -1.64 10.74
C LEU A 224 14.47 -2.20 11.97
N LYS A 225 14.43 -1.38 13.01
CA LYS A 225 13.56 -1.61 14.18
C LYS A 225 12.13 -1.18 13.86
N GLY A 226 11.13 -1.81 14.47
CA GLY A 226 9.72 -1.49 14.24
C GLY A 226 9.39 -0.01 14.45
N ARG A 227 10.05 0.66 15.44
CA ARG A 227 9.90 2.10 15.67
C ARG A 227 10.32 2.95 14.47
N THR A 228 11.41 2.59 13.79
CA THR A 228 11.89 3.30 12.59
C THR A 228 10.93 3.12 11.42
N ILE A 229 10.49 1.88 11.17
CA ILE A 229 9.49 1.56 10.13
C ILE A 229 8.23 2.39 10.37
N ARG A 230 7.74 2.43 11.61
CA ARG A 230 6.54 3.16 11.98
C ARG A 230 6.69 4.68 11.76
N ARG A 231 7.84 5.26 12.07
CA ARG A 231 8.10 6.69 11.83
C ARG A 231 8.14 7.03 10.34
N ILE A 232 8.85 6.23 9.54
CA ILE A 232 8.92 6.43 8.09
C ILE A 232 7.52 6.28 7.48
N PHE A 233 6.77 5.24 7.88
CA PHE A 233 5.40 5.04 7.44
C PHE A 233 4.51 6.22 7.83
N GLY A 234 4.60 6.68 9.07
CA GLY A 234 3.85 7.84 9.56
C GLY A 234 4.15 9.11 8.78
N ALA A 235 5.42 9.36 8.42
CA ALA A 235 5.81 10.48 7.58
C ALA A 235 5.19 10.39 6.16
N VAL A 236 5.21 9.20 5.55
CA VAL A 236 4.56 8.98 4.24
C VAL A 236 3.05 9.19 4.34
N LEU A 237 2.40 8.67 5.38
CA LEU A 237 0.97 8.90 5.63
C LEU A 237 0.64 10.38 5.83
N LEU A 238 1.49 11.12 6.53
CA LEU A 238 1.30 12.56 6.76
C LEU A 238 1.29 13.32 5.43
N VAL A 239 2.28 13.08 4.57
CA VAL A 239 2.33 13.68 3.24
C VAL A 239 1.09 13.33 2.43
N PHE A 240 0.63 12.08 2.51
CA PHE A 240 -0.56 11.63 1.79
C PHE A 240 -1.84 12.27 2.35
N ALA A 241 -1.99 12.36 3.68
CA ALA A 241 -3.11 13.03 4.32
C ALA A 241 -3.20 14.52 3.92
N LEU A 242 -2.07 15.22 3.90
CA LEU A 242 -2.01 16.63 3.46
C LEU A 242 -2.45 16.78 2.01
N LYS A 243 -2.03 15.88 1.11
CA LYS A 243 -2.50 15.89 -0.29
C LYS A 243 -4.01 15.61 -0.41
N LEU A 244 -4.56 14.71 0.40
CA LEU A 244 -6.00 14.46 0.42
C LEU A 244 -6.77 15.69 0.93
N ILE A 245 -6.28 16.34 1.98
CA ILE A 245 -6.87 17.58 2.51
C ILE A 245 -6.85 18.68 1.44
N GLN A 246 -5.71 18.88 0.79
CA GLN A 246 -5.61 19.85 -0.32
C GLN A 246 -6.66 19.58 -1.41
N LYS A 247 -6.85 18.31 -1.81
CA LYS A 247 -7.85 17.90 -2.82
C LYS A 247 -9.29 18.14 -2.37
N VAL A 248 -9.57 18.17 -1.07
CA VAL A 248 -10.92 18.42 -0.53
C VAL A 248 -11.25 19.92 -0.50
N PHE A 249 -10.25 20.77 -0.27
CA PHE A 249 -10.46 22.20 -0.09
C PHE A 249 -10.13 23.05 -1.33
N LEU A 250 -9.38 22.52 -2.28
CA LEU A 250 -9.11 23.12 -3.60
C LEU A 250 -9.88 22.39 -4.71
#